data_8f39c6181f31d75fe7d364f9a2380df8
#
_entry.id   8f39c6181f31d75fe7d364f9a2380df8
#
_cell.length_a   1.000
_cell.length_b   1.000
_cell.length_c   1.000
_cell.angle_alpha   90.00
_cell.angle_beta   90.00
_cell.angle_gamma   90.00
#
_symmetry.space_group_name_H-M   'P 1'
#
loop_
_entity.id
_entity.type
_entity.pdbx_description
1 polymer ?
#
loop_
_entity_poly.entity_id
_entity_poly.type
_entity_poly.pdbx_seq_one_letter_code
_entity_poly.pdbx_strand_id
1 'polypeptide(L)'
;MLERAGKSCGVIFQNKNEKTLYLSGDTVWFSGVEKTLKQHKPEVVIINAGNNQFIEGGPLIMGADDVLKVHKTLPEAQLMATHMEAVNHAYLTRKELKKFAIKHNFYEKLNIPEDGETLKY
;
A
#
# COMPACT_ATOMS: atom_id res chain seq x y z
N MET A 1 16.80 -11.71 -5.18
CA MET A 1 15.40 -11.44 -4.78
C MET A 1 14.42 -11.77 -5.88
N LEU A 2 14.60 -11.22 -7.08
CA LEU A 2 13.74 -11.53 -8.25
C LEU A 2 13.73 -13.02 -8.63
N GLU A 3 14.83 -13.72 -8.46
CA GLU A 3 14.94 -15.15 -8.75
C GLU A 3 14.07 -16.01 -7.80
N ARG A 4 13.90 -15.57 -6.53
CA ARG A 4 13.10 -16.31 -5.53
C ARG A 4 11.62 -15.91 -5.56
N ALA A 5 11.33 -14.64 -5.78
CA ALA A 5 9.96 -14.11 -5.75
C ALA A 5 9.25 -14.15 -7.10
N GLY A 6 10.01 -14.33 -8.20
CA GLY A 6 9.46 -14.27 -9.54
C GLY A 6 9.08 -12.86 -9.98
N LYS A 7 8.36 -12.76 -11.08
CA LYS A 7 7.85 -11.48 -11.59
C LYS A 7 6.50 -11.19 -10.96
N SER A 8 6.34 -9.99 -10.45
CA SER A 8 5.05 -9.51 -9.91
C SER A 8 4.67 -8.20 -10.57
N CYS A 9 3.39 -7.85 -10.50
CA CYS A 9 2.88 -6.59 -11.03
C CYS A 9 1.75 -6.06 -10.14
N GLY A 10 1.57 -4.75 -10.14
CA GLY A 10 0.34 -4.13 -9.68
C GLY A 10 -0.71 -4.12 -10.79
N VAL A 11 -1.94 -3.82 -10.44
CA VAL A 11 -3.06 -3.81 -11.39
C VAL A 11 -3.85 -2.51 -11.24
N ILE A 12 -4.17 -1.89 -12.37
CA ILE A 12 -5.07 -0.74 -12.44
C ILE A 12 -6.43 -1.23 -12.95
N PHE A 13 -7.50 -0.90 -12.21
CA PHE A 13 -8.88 -1.14 -12.62
C PHE A 13 -9.51 0.19 -12.99
N GLN A 14 -9.96 0.31 -14.22
CA GLN A 14 -10.61 1.52 -14.73
C GLN A 14 -11.96 1.21 -15.35
N ASN A 15 -12.97 1.99 -14.97
CA ASN A 15 -14.29 1.96 -15.58
C ASN A 15 -14.86 3.37 -15.50
N LYS A 16 -15.53 3.84 -16.55
CA LYS A 16 -16.08 5.21 -16.61
C LYS A 16 -17.11 5.51 -15.52
N ASN A 17 -17.76 4.48 -14.96
CA ASN A 17 -18.79 4.63 -13.95
C ASN A 17 -18.31 4.31 -12.53
N GLU A 18 -17.03 3.96 -12.37
CA GLU A 18 -16.44 3.56 -11.10
C GLU A 18 -15.15 4.33 -10.84
N LYS A 19 -14.75 4.42 -9.57
CA LYS A 19 -13.44 5.01 -9.23
C LYS A 19 -12.32 4.14 -9.78
N THR A 20 -11.27 4.80 -10.27
CA THR A 20 -10.05 4.12 -10.68
C THR A 20 -9.34 3.58 -9.44
N LEU A 21 -9.04 2.29 -9.46
CA LEU A 21 -8.40 1.60 -8.35
C LEU A 21 -7.05 1.03 -8.78
N TYR A 22 -6.04 1.24 -7.94
CA TYR A 22 -4.73 0.61 -8.07
C TYR A 22 -4.52 -0.38 -6.94
N LEU A 23 -4.27 -1.63 -7.30
CA LEU A 23 -3.84 -2.68 -6.39
C LEU A 23 -2.33 -2.86 -6.56
N SER A 24 -1.55 -2.48 -5.55
CA SER A 24 -0.09 -2.46 -5.67
C SER A 24 0.52 -3.86 -5.75
N GLY A 25 -0.10 -4.84 -5.10
CA GLY A 25 0.51 -6.16 -4.93
C GLY A 25 1.73 -6.11 -4.02
N ASP A 26 2.55 -7.14 -4.09
CA ASP A 26 3.77 -7.22 -3.29
C ASP A 26 4.88 -6.41 -3.93
N THR A 27 5.02 -5.17 -3.52
CA THR A 27 6.03 -4.25 -4.01
C THR A 27 6.51 -3.33 -2.89
N VAL A 28 7.75 -2.86 -3.02
CA VAL A 28 8.26 -1.73 -2.25
C VAL A 28 7.99 -0.44 -3.02
N TRP A 29 8.24 0.71 -2.40
CA TRP A 29 8.24 1.98 -3.12
C TRP A 29 9.46 2.06 -4.03
N PHE A 30 9.22 2.34 -5.30
CA PHE A 30 10.28 2.62 -6.27
C PHE A 30 9.72 3.49 -7.41
N SER A 31 10.59 3.91 -8.32
CA SER A 31 10.22 4.83 -9.40
C SER A 31 9.06 4.34 -10.27
N GLY A 32 8.94 3.02 -10.47
CA GLY A 32 7.83 2.44 -11.23
C GLY A 32 6.47 2.64 -10.57
N VAL A 33 6.40 2.52 -9.24
CA VAL A 33 5.18 2.81 -8.47
C VAL A 33 4.82 4.28 -8.59
N GLU A 34 5.78 5.18 -8.34
CA GLU A 34 5.56 6.62 -8.46
C GLU A 34 5.06 7.01 -9.84
N LYS A 35 5.67 6.48 -10.89
CA LYS A 35 5.27 6.72 -12.28
C LYS A 35 3.84 6.25 -12.54
N THR A 36 3.48 5.06 -12.07
CA THR A 36 2.13 4.50 -12.20
C THR A 36 1.10 5.39 -11.54
N LEU A 37 1.35 5.84 -10.32
CA LEU A 37 0.45 6.74 -9.59
C LEU A 37 0.27 8.07 -10.32
N LYS A 38 1.33 8.67 -10.80
CA LYS A 38 1.28 9.94 -11.53
C LYS A 38 0.60 9.82 -12.88
N GLN A 39 0.79 8.71 -13.59
CA GLN A 39 0.22 8.46 -14.90
C GLN A 39 -1.28 8.18 -14.84
N HIS A 40 -1.70 7.29 -13.93
CA HIS A 40 -3.09 6.81 -13.85
C HIS A 40 -3.94 7.56 -12.85
N LYS A 41 -3.35 8.23 -11.88
CA LYS A 41 -4.04 9.01 -10.83
C LYS A 41 -5.22 8.25 -10.21
N PRO A 42 -5.01 7.04 -9.67
CA PRO A 42 -6.09 6.28 -9.07
C PRO A 42 -6.72 7.03 -7.90
N GLU A 43 -8.02 6.88 -7.76
CA GLU A 43 -8.78 7.49 -6.67
C GLU A 43 -8.73 6.65 -5.40
N VAL A 44 -8.50 5.33 -5.57
CA VAL A 44 -8.33 4.37 -4.48
C VAL A 44 -7.05 3.57 -4.72
N VAL A 45 -6.21 3.46 -3.70
CA VAL A 45 -4.96 2.68 -3.74
C VAL A 45 -4.97 1.64 -2.63
N ILE A 46 -4.88 0.38 -3.00
CA ILE A 46 -4.75 -0.72 -2.04
C ILE A 46 -3.29 -1.12 -1.96
N ILE A 47 -2.72 -1.03 -0.77
CA ILE A 47 -1.30 -1.20 -0.51
C ILE A 47 -1.07 -2.39 0.41
N ASN A 48 -0.19 -3.30 0.01
CA ASN A 48 0.34 -4.31 0.91
C ASN A 48 1.41 -3.63 1.78
N ALA A 49 1.09 -3.40 3.05
CA ALA A 49 1.83 -2.45 3.91
C ALA A 49 2.45 -3.07 5.17
N GLY A 50 2.50 -4.37 5.28
CA GLY A 50 3.01 -5.04 6.48
C GLY A 50 4.51 -4.93 6.70
N ASN A 51 5.25 -4.27 5.83
CA ASN A 51 6.71 -4.16 5.87
C ASN A 51 7.38 -5.54 5.99
N ASN A 52 6.84 -6.53 5.30
CA ASN A 52 7.35 -7.89 5.33
C ASN A 52 8.78 -7.93 4.80
N GLN A 53 9.65 -8.67 5.49
CA GLN A 53 11.06 -8.74 5.16
C GLN A 53 11.55 -10.18 5.26
N PHE A 54 12.50 -10.56 4.39
CA PHE A 54 13.33 -11.72 4.62
C PHE A 54 14.46 -11.37 5.59
N ILE A 55 15.05 -12.38 6.21
CA ILE A 55 16.22 -12.22 7.09
C ILE A 55 17.35 -11.52 6.32
N GLU A 56 17.51 -11.89 5.06
CA GLU A 56 18.45 -11.25 4.14
C GLU A 56 17.70 -10.67 2.95
N GLY A 57 18.09 -9.47 2.51
CA GLY A 57 17.53 -8.84 1.30
C GLY A 57 16.56 -7.69 1.51
N GLY A 58 16.22 -7.36 2.75
CA GLY A 58 15.41 -6.19 3.08
C GLY A 58 13.91 -6.35 2.80
N PRO A 59 13.16 -5.23 2.74
CA PRO A 59 11.71 -5.24 2.60
C PRO A 59 11.22 -5.84 1.28
N LEU A 60 10.14 -6.60 1.35
CA LEU A 60 9.44 -7.18 0.20
C LEU A 60 8.21 -6.37 -0.21
N ILE A 61 7.59 -5.70 0.75
CA ILE A 61 6.41 -4.86 0.55
C ILE A 61 6.60 -3.55 1.30
N MET A 62 5.68 -2.62 1.09
CA MET A 62 5.77 -1.29 1.66
C MET A 62 5.69 -1.28 3.19
N GLY A 63 6.39 -0.32 3.79
CA GLY A 63 6.28 0.05 5.20
C GLY A 63 5.61 1.41 5.35
N ALA A 64 5.59 1.95 6.58
CA ALA A 64 4.91 3.19 6.91
C ALA A 64 5.40 4.38 6.08
N ASP A 65 6.72 4.53 5.90
CA ASP A 65 7.29 5.62 5.11
C ASP A 65 6.86 5.56 3.65
N ASP A 66 6.71 4.36 3.12
CA ASP A 66 6.27 4.15 1.73
C ASP A 66 4.79 4.52 1.56
N VAL A 67 3.95 4.18 2.53
CA VAL A 67 2.54 4.59 2.55
C VAL A 67 2.43 6.12 2.56
N LEU A 68 3.28 6.79 3.34
CA LEU A 68 3.35 8.25 3.35
C LEU A 68 3.74 8.80 1.97
N LYS A 69 4.68 8.17 1.28
CA LYS A 69 5.09 8.58 -0.07
C LYS A 69 3.93 8.45 -1.07
N VAL A 70 3.13 7.39 -0.97
CA VAL A 70 1.91 7.22 -1.77
C VAL A 70 0.95 8.36 -1.50
N HIS A 71 0.69 8.68 -0.24
CA HIS A 71 -0.17 9.81 0.14
C HIS A 71 0.35 11.13 -0.42
N LYS A 72 1.63 11.42 -0.28
CA LYS A 72 2.22 12.65 -0.81
C LYS A 72 2.14 12.77 -2.32
N THR A 73 2.21 11.64 -3.02
CA THR A 73 2.09 11.61 -4.48
C THR A 73 0.65 11.86 -4.93
N LEU A 74 -0.33 11.32 -4.21
CA LEU A 74 -1.77 11.45 -4.47
C LEU A 74 -2.52 11.87 -3.20
N PRO A 75 -2.44 13.15 -2.78
CA PRO A 75 -3.02 13.57 -1.49
C PRO A 75 -4.53 13.38 -1.38
N GLU A 76 -5.26 13.36 -2.49
CA GLU A 76 -6.71 13.21 -2.51
C GLU A 76 -7.18 11.75 -2.59
N ALA A 77 -6.29 10.81 -2.89
CA ALA A 77 -6.65 9.40 -3.02
C ALA A 77 -6.98 8.77 -1.66
N GLN A 78 -7.96 7.87 -1.68
CA GLN A 78 -8.24 7.00 -0.53
C GLN A 78 -7.25 5.84 -0.54
N LEU A 79 -6.59 5.61 0.58
CA LEU A 79 -5.62 4.53 0.74
C LEU A 79 -6.20 3.43 1.62
N MET A 80 -5.98 2.19 1.23
CA MET A 80 -6.28 1.03 2.06
C MET A 80 -4.99 0.26 2.29
N ALA A 81 -4.61 0.08 3.55
CA ALA A 81 -3.47 -0.75 3.94
C ALA A 81 -3.95 -2.15 4.30
N THR A 82 -3.37 -3.14 3.66
CA THR A 82 -3.69 -4.55 3.88
C THR A 82 -2.42 -5.40 3.96
N HIS A 83 -2.55 -6.71 4.04
CA HIS A 83 -1.42 -7.65 4.11
C HIS A 83 -0.55 -7.38 5.36
N MET A 84 -1.21 -7.23 6.51
CA MET A 84 -0.55 -6.89 7.79
C MET A 84 -0.84 -7.95 8.85
N GLU A 85 0.15 -8.18 9.73
CA GLU A 85 0.02 -9.01 10.93
C GLU A 85 -0.31 -10.51 10.71
N ALA A 86 -0.49 -10.95 9.47
CA ALA A 86 -0.93 -12.31 9.17
C ALA A 86 0.19 -13.35 9.26
N VAL A 87 1.44 -12.93 9.24
CA VAL A 87 2.63 -13.81 9.25
C VAL A 87 3.73 -13.25 10.14
N ASN A 88 4.64 -14.13 10.57
CA ASN A 88 5.70 -13.76 11.52
C ASN A 88 6.79 -12.83 10.97
N HIS A 89 6.87 -12.65 9.65
CA HIS A 89 7.83 -11.73 9.02
C HIS A 89 7.23 -10.37 8.65
N ALA A 90 6.04 -10.08 9.16
CA ALA A 90 5.43 -8.75 9.05
C ALA A 90 5.90 -7.88 10.23
N TYR A 91 6.58 -6.79 9.92
CA TYR A 91 7.21 -5.91 10.93
C TYR A 91 6.38 -4.68 11.29
N LEU A 92 5.35 -4.36 10.51
CA LEU A 92 4.48 -3.22 10.75
C LEU A 92 3.08 -3.68 11.14
N THR A 93 2.63 -3.29 12.34
CA THR A 93 1.28 -3.58 12.81
C THR A 93 0.29 -2.50 12.38
N ARG A 94 -1.01 -2.84 12.36
CA ARG A 94 -2.09 -1.87 12.10
C ARG A 94 -2.03 -0.69 13.08
N LYS A 95 -1.80 -0.97 14.35
CA LYS A 95 -1.70 0.04 15.41
C LYS A 95 -0.53 1.01 15.17
N GLU A 96 0.62 0.49 14.77
CA GLU A 96 1.81 1.31 14.48
C GLU A 96 1.58 2.18 13.25
N LEU A 97 0.98 1.64 12.18
CA LEU A 97 0.66 2.40 10.98
C LEU A 97 -0.36 3.51 11.27
N LYS A 98 -1.38 3.21 12.07
CA LYS A 98 -2.36 4.21 12.50
C LYS A 98 -1.70 5.37 13.24
N LYS A 99 -0.84 5.07 14.20
CA LYS A 99 -0.08 6.10 14.96
C LYS A 99 0.78 6.95 14.02
N PHE A 100 1.46 6.32 13.09
CA PHE A 100 2.28 6.99 12.08
C PHE A 100 1.43 7.93 11.21
N ALA A 101 0.29 7.45 10.73
CA ALA A 101 -0.61 8.24 9.89
C ALA A 101 -1.19 9.45 10.63
N ILE A 102 -1.53 9.29 11.90
CA ILE A 102 -1.99 10.40 12.76
C ILE A 102 -0.85 11.43 12.93
N LYS A 103 0.35 10.97 13.26
CA LYS A 103 1.53 11.83 13.43
C LYS A 103 1.84 12.65 12.18
N HIS A 104 1.67 12.05 10.99
CA HIS A 104 1.96 12.70 9.71
C HIS A 104 0.73 13.31 9.03
N ASN A 105 -0.41 13.39 9.72
CA ASN A 105 -1.62 14.08 9.29
C ASN A 105 -2.27 13.54 8.01
N PHE A 106 -2.25 12.22 7.81
CA PHE A 106 -2.95 11.62 6.66
C PHE A 106 -3.90 10.48 7.02
N TYR A 107 -4.19 10.28 8.30
CA TYR A 107 -5.08 9.20 8.74
C TYR A 107 -6.49 9.30 8.15
N GLU A 108 -6.97 10.52 7.86
CA GLU A 108 -8.28 10.71 7.23
C GLU A 108 -8.39 10.09 5.84
N LYS A 109 -7.27 9.93 5.14
CA LYS A 109 -7.18 9.32 3.81
C LYS A 109 -6.76 7.85 3.85
N LEU A 110 -6.51 7.29 5.04
CA LEU A 110 -6.02 5.93 5.20
C LEU A 110 -7.04 5.07 5.94
N ASN A 111 -7.40 3.95 5.35
CA ASN A 111 -8.20 2.91 5.97
C ASN A 111 -7.32 1.69 6.23
N ILE A 112 -7.40 1.15 7.44
CA ILE A 112 -6.65 -0.03 7.87
C ILE A 112 -7.68 -1.06 8.36
N PRO A 113 -8.30 -1.84 7.44
CA PRO A 113 -9.40 -2.73 7.82
C PRO A 113 -8.93 -3.90 8.69
N GLU A 114 -9.82 -4.32 9.57
CA GLU A 114 -9.65 -5.57 10.31
C GLU A 114 -9.94 -6.76 9.38
N ASP A 115 -9.51 -7.96 9.80
CA ASP A 115 -9.73 -9.17 9.02
C ASP A 115 -11.24 -9.41 8.82
N GLY A 116 -11.65 -9.57 7.56
CA GLY A 116 -13.05 -9.77 7.19
C GLY A 116 -13.87 -8.51 7.07
N GLU A 117 -13.32 -7.34 7.38
CA GLU A 117 -14.01 -6.06 7.24
C GLU A 117 -14.17 -5.69 5.76
N THR A 118 -15.36 -5.19 5.39
CA THR A 118 -15.65 -4.69 4.05
C THR A 118 -15.71 -3.16 4.05
N LEU A 119 -14.99 -2.55 3.12
CA LEU A 119 -15.00 -1.11 2.90
C LEU A 119 -15.62 -0.79 1.55
N LYS A 120 -16.34 0.33 1.48
CA LYS A 120 -16.93 0.85 0.22
C LYS A 120 -16.35 2.23 -0.08
N TYR A 121 -16.05 2.46 -1.34
CA TYR A 121 -15.47 3.72 -1.82
C TYR A 121 -16.33 4.41 -2.88
#